data_3e72d2170515a13a8aa7d68694816cc7
#
_entry.id   3e72d2170515a13a8aa7d68694816cc7
#
_cell.length_a   1.000
_cell.length_b   1.000
_cell.length_c   1.000
_cell.angle_alpha   90.00
_cell.angle_beta   90.00
_cell.angle_gamma   90.00
#
_symmetry.space_group_name_H-M   'P 1'
#
loop_
_entity.id
_entity.type
_entity.pdbx_description
1 polymer ?
#
loop_
_entity_poly.entity_id
_entity_poly.type
_entity_poly.pdbx_seq_one_letter_code
_entity_poly.pdbx_strand_id
1 'polypeptide(L)'
;MDAESFLLLGFNIHCHKNMTETKIYVGLYDALTRLQQHNTETYVDVMKYVCKSHHVSFSFVITEGGFFHEDGAYTQEQTLVLSLIDADRQVTEAIAKDLCAFFHQECVMITESMVTAYYIKDDLKLK
;
A
#
# COMPACT_ATOMS: atom_id res chain seq x y z
N MET A 1 -23.11 -4.07 -7.70
CA MET A 1 -23.41 -4.89 -8.90
C MET A 1 -22.79 -6.25 -8.72
N ASP A 2 -23.52 -7.31 -9.01
CA ASP A 2 -23.02 -8.68 -8.90
C ASP A 2 -22.47 -9.19 -10.24
N ALA A 3 -21.89 -10.39 -10.26
CA ALA A 3 -21.30 -10.97 -11.45
C ALA A 3 -22.32 -11.17 -12.59
N GLU A 4 -23.54 -11.54 -12.27
CA GLU A 4 -24.58 -11.75 -13.28
C GLU A 4 -24.95 -10.45 -13.98
N SER A 5 -25.06 -9.36 -13.21
CA SER A 5 -25.35 -8.04 -13.80
C SER A 5 -24.24 -7.57 -14.73
N PHE A 6 -22.99 -7.84 -14.38
CA PHE A 6 -21.85 -7.54 -15.27
C PHE A 6 -21.89 -8.37 -16.55
N LEU A 7 -22.23 -9.66 -16.43
CA LEU A 7 -22.35 -10.52 -17.61
C LEU A 7 -23.44 -10.04 -18.56
N LEU A 8 -24.56 -9.54 -18.02
CA LEU A 8 -25.64 -8.98 -18.83
C LEU A 8 -25.22 -7.71 -19.57
N LEU A 9 -24.22 -6.99 -19.05
CA LEU A 9 -23.64 -5.83 -19.69
C LEU A 9 -22.56 -6.18 -20.73
N GLY A 10 -22.28 -7.46 -20.92
CA GLY A 10 -21.32 -7.93 -21.93
C GLY A 10 -19.88 -8.01 -21.43
N PHE A 11 -19.65 -7.90 -20.13
CA PHE A 11 -18.32 -8.05 -19.56
C PHE A 11 -18.00 -9.52 -19.28
N ASN A 12 -16.78 -9.93 -19.61
CA ASN A 12 -16.28 -11.26 -19.31
C ASN A 12 -15.65 -11.25 -17.91
N ILE A 13 -16.42 -11.69 -16.89
CA ILE A 13 -16.04 -11.60 -15.49
C ILE A 13 -15.68 -12.99 -14.96
N HIS A 14 -14.47 -13.12 -14.42
CA HIS A 14 -14.00 -14.36 -13.79
C HIS A 14 -14.11 -14.36 -12.30
N CYS A 15 -14.08 -13.19 -11.67
CA CYS A 15 -14.17 -13.09 -10.22
C CYS A 15 -14.80 -11.77 -9.84
N HIS A 16 -15.71 -11.84 -8.87
CA HIS A 16 -16.37 -10.67 -8.30
C HIS A 16 -16.54 -10.91 -6.81
N LYS A 17 -15.96 -10.05 -6.00
CA LYS A 17 -16.17 -10.11 -4.56
C LYS A 17 -15.85 -8.77 -3.89
N ASN A 18 -16.39 -8.61 -2.69
CA ASN A 18 -16.05 -7.49 -1.84
C ASN A 18 -14.71 -7.77 -1.16
N MET A 19 -13.83 -6.80 -1.20
CA MET A 19 -12.48 -6.88 -0.65
C MET A 19 -12.18 -5.66 0.19
N THR A 20 -11.22 -5.79 1.08
CA THR A 20 -10.65 -4.66 1.79
C THR A 20 -9.45 -4.13 1.01
N GLU A 21 -9.44 -2.83 0.73
CA GLU A 21 -8.26 -2.14 0.24
C GLU A 21 -7.60 -1.42 1.41
N THR A 22 -6.33 -1.68 1.61
CA THR A 22 -5.55 -1.07 2.69
C THR A 22 -4.41 -0.27 2.11
N LYS A 23 -4.21 0.95 2.63
CA LYS A 23 -3.07 1.78 2.26
C LYS A 23 -2.25 2.10 3.49
N ILE A 24 -0.93 1.99 3.35
CA ILE A 24 0.02 2.34 4.40
C ILE A 24 0.84 3.50 3.88
N TYR A 25 0.83 4.61 4.62
CA TYR A 25 1.52 5.85 4.26
C TYR A 25 2.75 5.98 5.13
N VAL A 26 3.94 5.97 4.52
CA VAL A 26 5.21 5.98 5.24
C VAL A 26 6.05 7.12 4.71
N GLY A 27 6.34 8.12 5.56
CA GLY A 27 7.26 9.18 5.20
C GLY A 27 8.70 8.66 5.11
N LEU A 28 9.53 9.31 4.31
CA LEU A 28 10.92 8.90 4.12
C LEU A 28 11.91 9.70 4.96
N TYR A 29 11.46 10.73 5.67
CA TYR A 29 12.33 11.50 6.55
C TYR A 29 12.42 10.82 7.91
N ASP A 30 13.65 10.65 8.38
CA ASP A 30 13.92 10.10 9.72
C ASP A 30 13.29 11.00 10.78
N ALA A 31 12.60 10.39 11.76
CA ALA A 31 11.87 11.13 12.80
C ALA A 31 12.80 11.96 13.68
N LEU A 32 14.03 11.54 13.89
CA LEU A 32 14.99 12.25 14.73
C LEU A 32 15.73 13.35 13.98
N THR A 33 16.25 13.05 12.80
CA THR A 33 17.06 13.99 12.01
C THR A 33 16.21 14.88 11.11
N ARG A 34 14.99 14.44 10.78
CA ARG A 34 14.08 15.11 9.85
C ARG A 34 14.67 15.30 8.46
N LEU A 35 15.52 14.35 8.07
CA LEU A 35 16.14 14.29 6.77
C LEU A 35 16.00 12.89 6.20
N GLN A 36 15.94 12.80 4.90
CA GLN A 36 15.95 11.51 4.22
C GLN A 36 17.38 10.95 4.26
N GLN A 37 17.57 9.83 4.94
CA GLN A 37 18.89 9.26 5.21
C GLN A 37 19.44 8.46 4.02
N HIS A 38 18.56 7.94 3.17
CA HIS A 38 18.93 7.11 2.03
C HIS A 38 18.24 7.61 0.77
N ASN A 39 18.69 7.15 -0.39
CA ASN A 39 17.95 7.44 -1.61
C ASN A 39 16.60 6.72 -1.60
N THR A 40 15.67 7.23 -2.38
CA THR A 40 14.30 6.71 -2.42
C THR A 40 14.26 5.24 -2.80
N GLU A 41 15.14 4.79 -3.70
CA GLU A 41 15.20 3.39 -4.12
C GLU A 41 15.51 2.44 -2.97
N THR A 42 16.34 2.86 -2.01
CA THR A 42 16.65 2.04 -0.84
C THR A 42 15.40 1.76 -0.02
N TYR A 43 14.56 2.77 0.20
CA TYR A 43 13.30 2.60 0.92
C TYR A 43 12.33 1.69 0.16
N VAL A 44 12.27 1.85 -1.15
CA VAL A 44 11.43 1.00 -2.01
C VAL A 44 11.89 -0.45 -1.94
N ASP A 45 13.20 -0.70 -1.97
CA ASP A 45 13.75 -2.06 -1.86
C ASP A 45 13.43 -2.70 -0.52
N VAL A 46 13.52 -1.94 0.57
CA VAL A 46 13.13 -2.43 1.90
C VAL A 46 11.65 -2.79 1.92
N MET A 47 10.79 -1.92 1.40
CA MET A 47 9.36 -2.19 1.33
C MET A 47 9.06 -3.45 0.54
N LYS A 48 9.70 -3.63 -0.62
CA LYS A 48 9.51 -4.84 -1.44
C LYS A 48 9.94 -6.09 -0.68
N TYR A 49 11.06 -6.02 0.02
CA TYR A 49 11.53 -7.14 0.83
C TYR A 49 10.53 -7.51 1.92
N VAL A 50 10.02 -6.50 2.64
CA VAL A 50 9.04 -6.72 3.71
C VAL A 50 7.77 -7.36 3.16
N CYS A 51 7.23 -6.84 2.06
CA CYS A 51 6.02 -7.39 1.44
C CYS A 51 6.25 -8.84 0.97
N LYS A 52 7.38 -9.13 0.36
CA LYS A 52 7.71 -10.50 -0.06
C LYS A 52 7.83 -11.44 1.12
N SER A 53 8.41 -10.97 2.23
CA SER A 53 8.54 -11.76 3.45
C SER A 53 7.18 -12.18 4.03
N HIS A 54 6.17 -11.34 3.85
CA HIS A 54 4.82 -11.62 4.32
C HIS A 54 3.93 -12.25 3.25
N HIS A 55 4.47 -12.53 2.07
CA HIS A 55 3.74 -13.17 0.97
C HIS A 55 2.48 -12.40 0.55
N VAL A 56 2.55 -11.08 0.52
CA VAL A 56 1.44 -10.25 0.06
C VAL A 56 1.71 -9.68 -1.31
N SER A 57 0.65 -9.58 -2.10
CA SER A 57 0.68 -8.81 -3.34
C SER A 57 0.52 -7.33 -3.01
N PHE A 58 1.24 -6.48 -3.71
CA PHE A 58 1.25 -5.06 -3.40
C PHE A 58 1.43 -4.21 -4.65
N SER A 59 1.05 -2.96 -4.52
CA SER A 59 1.46 -1.89 -5.43
C SER A 59 1.87 -0.69 -4.58
N PHE A 60 2.61 0.24 -5.17
CA PHE A 60 3.04 1.41 -4.43
C PHE A 60 3.25 2.60 -5.34
N VAL A 61 3.21 3.79 -4.75
CA VAL A 61 3.62 5.03 -5.39
C VAL A 61 4.45 5.85 -4.42
N ILE A 62 5.31 6.70 -4.96
CA ILE A 62 6.02 7.71 -4.19
C ILE A 62 5.35 9.04 -4.47
N THR A 63 4.92 9.72 -3.41
CA THR A 63 4.26 11.02 -3.51
C THR A 63 4.99 12.05 -2.67
N GLU A 64 4.70 13.32 -2.92
CA GLU A 64 5.13 14.40 -2.04
C GLU A 64 4.05 14.67 -1.02
N GLY A 65 4.44 14.83 0.24
CA GLY A 65 3.49 15.06 1.32
C GLY A 65 4.00 16.08 2.31
N GLY A 66 3.07 16.67 3.05
CA GLY A 66 3.37 17.54 4.19
C GLY A 66 2.95 16.86 5.47
N PHE A 67 3.73 17.05 6.51
CA PHE A 67 3.55 16.33 7.75
C PHE A 67 3.85 17.23 8.95
N PHE A 68 2.91 17.30 9.90
CA PHE A 68 3.12 17.98 11.17
C PHE A 68 3.57 16.96 12.21
N HIS A 69 4.73 17.20 12.80
CA HIS A 69 5.23 16.38 13.90
C HIS A 69 4.51 16.69 15.20
N GLU A 70 4.64 15.84 16.20
CA GLU A 70 3.97 16.03 17.48
C GLU A 70 4.36 17.35 18.17
N ASP A 71 5.58 17.83 17.94
CA ASP A 71 6.05 19.11 18.46
C ASP A 71 5.55 20.34 17.69
N GLY A 72 4.71 20.13 16.67
CA GLY A 72 4.15 21.20 15.85
C GLY A 72 5.00 21.63 14.67
N ALA A 73 6.20 21.12 14.53
CA ALA A 73 7.05 21.45 13.37
C ALA A 73 6.50 20.81 12.11
N TYR A 74 6.58 21.54 11.00
CA TYR A 74 6.12 21.09 9.68
C TYR A 74 7.30 20.59 8.86
N THR A 75 7.14 19.45 8.22
CA THR A 75 8.12 18.92 7.28
C THR A 75 7.41 18.54 5.99
N GLN A 76 7.98 18.94 4.85
CA GLN A 76 7.56 18.47 3.55
C GLN A 76 8.52 17.37 3.12
N GLU A 77 7.97 16.21 2.77
CA GLU A 77 8.77 15.02 2.49
C GLU A 77 8.13 14.15 1.42
N GLN A 78 8.95 13.26 0.86
CA GLN A 78 8.42 12.19 0.03
C GLN A 78 7.73 11.16 0.93
N THR A 79 6.66 10.58 0.42
CA THR A 79 5.87 9.56 1.13
C THR A 79 5.71 8.35 0.23
N LEU A 80 5.99 7.19 0.79
CA LEU A 80 5.69 5.92 0.13
C LEU A 80 4.26 5.53 0.51
N VAL A 81 3.43 5.28 -0.49
CA VAL A 81 2.05 4.81 -0.30
C VAL A 81 1.99 3.38 -0.81
N LEU A 82 1.86 2.46 0.11
CA LEU A 82 1.77 1.02 -0.16
C LEU A 82 0.31 0.61 -0.17
N SER A 83 -0.13 -0.03 -1.25
CA SER A 83 -1.52 -0.50 -1.38
C SER A 83 -1.57 -2.01 -1.36
N LEU A 84 -2.44 -2.56 -0.51
CA LEU A 84 -2.68 -3.99 -0.36
C LEU A 84 -4.16 -4.27 -0.60
N ILE A 85 -4.47 -5.31 -1.35
CA ILE A 85 -5.84 -5.74 -1.59
C ILE A 85 -6.08 -7.05 -0.85
N ASP A 86 -7.12 -7.05 -0.02
CA ASP A 86 -7.59 -8.24 0.71
C ASP A 86 -6.51 -8.84 1.62
N ALA A 87 -5.62 -8.01 2.14
CA ALA A 87 -4.61 -8.46 3.10
C ALA A 87 -5.24 -8.63 4.48
N ASP A 88 -4.79 -9.68 5.18
CA ASP A 88 -5.17 -9.89 6.56
C ASP A 88 -4.69 -8.73 7.43
N ARG A 89 -5.55 -8.27 8.33
CA ARG A 89 -5.23 -7.13 9.20
C ARG A 89 -3.97 -7.35 10.03
N GLN A 90 -3.77 -8.57 10.52
CA GLN A 90 -2.57 -8.90 11.30
C GLN A 90 -1.31 -8.77 10.44
N VAL A 91 -1.37 -9.18 9.19
CA VAL A 91 -0.25 -9.05 8.24
C VAL A 91 -0.01 -7.58 7.92
N THR A 92 -1.08 -6.82 7.67
CA THR A 92 -0.97 -5.37 7.43
C THR A 92 -0.29 -4.66 8.60
N GLU A 93 -0.68 -4.97 9.82
CA GLU A 93 -0.07 -4.37 11.01
C GLU A 93 1.40 -4.75 11.17
N ALA A 94 1.74 -6.01 10.86
CA ALA A 94 3.13 -6.46 10.92
C ALA A 94 4.00 -5.73 9.88
N ILE A 95 3.50 -5.57 8.67
CA ILE A 95 4.19 -4.81 7.62
C ILE A 95 4.37 -3.35 8.05
N ALA A 96 3.32 -2.74 8.58
CA ALA A 96 3.38 -1.35 9.03
C ALA A 96 4.41 -1.16 10.14
N LYS A 97 4.49 -2.09 11.09
CA LYS A 97 5.49 -2.06 12.16
C LYS A 97 6.91 -2.16 11.61
N ASP A 98 7.13 -3.07 10.67
CA ASP A 98 8.45 -3.23 10.06
C ASP A 98 8.87 -1.96 9.32
N LEU A 99 7.98 -1.38 8.54
CA LEU A 99 8.28 -0.15 7.80
C LEU A 99 8.50 1.04 8.74
N CYS A 100 7.69 1.15 9.79
CA CYS A 100 7.86 2.20 10.79
C CYS A 100 9.25 2.12 11.43
N ALA A 101 9.71 0.92 11.76
CA ALA A 101 11.01 0.69 12.36
C ALA A 101 12.16 0.96 11.38
N PHE A 102 12.10 0.38 10.18
CA PHE A 102 13.16 0.53 9.19
C PHE A 102 13.30 1.96 8.68
N PHE A 103 12.20 2.70 8.59
CA PHE A 103 12.20 4.07 8.08
C PHE A 103 12.37 5.10 9.19
N HIS A 104 12.47 4.68 10.45
CA HIS A 104 12.58 5.56 11.63
C HIS A 104 11.48 6.61 11.66
N GLN A 105 10.24 6.17 11.59
CA GLN A 105 9.07 7.06 11.61
C GLN A 105 8.48 7.17 13.01
N GLU A 106 7.90 8.34 13.32
CA GLU A 106 7.11 8.51 14.55
C GLU A 106 5.90 7.59 14.51
N CYS A 107 5.26 7.55 13.36
CA CYS A 107 4.10 6.70 13.11
C CYS A 107 3.93 6.49 11.62
N VAL A 108 3.13 5.52 11.26
CA VAL A 108 2.65 5.34 9.89
C VAL A 108 1.13 5.35 9.93
N MET A 109 0.52 5.90 8.90
CA MET A 109 -0.93 5.96 8.79
C MET A 109 -1.41 4.79 7.96
N ILE A 110 -2.44 4.11 8.45
CA ILE A 110 -3.10 3.02 7.73
C ILE A 110 -4.53 3.45 7.48
N THR A 111 -4.98 3.32 6.22
CA THR A 111 -6.38 3.52 5.86
C THR A 111 -6.93 2.22 5.30
N GLU A 112 -8.20 1.95 5.59
CA GLU A 112 -8.91 0.78 5.07
C GLU A 112 -10.21 1.24 4.44
N SER A 113 -10.56 0.61 3.31
CA SER A 113 -11.86 0.83 2.68
C SER A 113 -12.36 -0.49 2.10
N MET A 114 -13.69 -0.63 2.05
CA MET A 114 -14.31 -1.76 1.36
C MET A 114 -14.47 -1.43 -0.11
N VAL A 115 -13.99 -2.30 -0.96
CA VAL A 115 -14.09 -2.14 -2.41
C VAL A 115 -14.72 -3.38 -3.02
N THR A 116 -15.38 -3.20 -4.13
CA THR A 116 -15.86 -4.31 -4.96
C THR A 116 -14.84 -4.49 -6.08
N ALA A 117 -14.23 -5.66 -6.12
CA ALA A 117 -13.24 -5.97 -7.14
C ALA A 117 -13.79 -7.05 -8.07
N TYR A 118 -13.51 -6.90 -9.35
CA TYR A 118 -13.82 -7.92 -10.35
C TYR A 118 -12.69 -7.94 -11.37
N TYR A 119 -12.51 -9.10 -11.98
CA TYR A 119 -11.43 -9.30 -12.94
C TYR A 119 -12.00 -9.59 -14.30
N ILE A 120 -11.49 -8.88 -15.30
CA ILE A 120 -11.81 -9.13 -16.69
C ILE A 120 -10.63 -9.91 -17.27
N LYS A 121 -10.95 -11.02 -17.92
CA LYS A 121 -9.93 -11.89 -18.48
C LYS A 121 -10.18 -12.06 -19.97
N ASP A 122 -9.12 -11.97 -20.75
CA ASP A 122 -9.15 -12.28 -22.17
C ASP A 122 -9.05 -13.80 -22.36
N ASP A 123 -9.58 -14.28 -23.51
CA ASP A 123 -9.43 -15.68 -23.93
C ASP A 123 -8.02 -15.98 -24.47
N LEU A 124 -7.08 -15.13 -24.21
CA LEU A 124 -5.71 -15.29 -24.67
C LEU A 124 -5.10 -16.59 -24.13
N LYS A 125 -4.69 -17.46 -25.05
CA LYS A 125 -4.01 -18.70 -24.66
C LYS A 125 -2.53 -18.44 -24.51
N LEU A 126 -2.06 -18.55 -23.28
CA LEU A 126 -0.63 -18.43 -22.96
C LEU A 126 0.04 -19.80 -23.15
N LYS A 127 1.18 -19.79 -23.81
CA LYS A 127 1.98 -21.00 -24.00
C LYS A 127 2.94 -21.20 -22.83
#